data_743a76cda5cac278aed8607f09e69546
#
_entry.id   743a76cda5cac278aed8607f09e69546
#
_cell.length_a   1.000
_cell.length_b   1.000
_cell.length_c   1.000
_cell.angle_alpha   90.00
_cell.angle_beta   90.00
_cell.angle_gamma   90.00
#
_symmetry.space_group_name_H-M   'P 1'
#
loop_
_entity.id
_entity.type
_entity.pdbx_description
1 polymer ?
#
loop_
_entity_poly.entity_id
_entity_poly.type
_entity_poly.pdbx_seq_one_letter_code
_entity_poly.pdbx_strand_id
1 'polypeptide(L)'
;MREEKKAEKRQELVGVCLDCFVEKGLTVATTKDLCKAAKLQNGGIYYYFSTKEEIVLACAEEAISRIEKAAFGIVFEDISDIKS
;
A
#
# COMPACT_ATOMS: atom_id res chain seq x y z
N MET A 1 12.09 18.54 -5.38
CA MET A 1 12.03 18.39 -3.94
C MET A 1 10.61 18.17 -3.42
N ARG A 2 9.67 19.06 -3.77
CA ARG A 2 8.28 18.90 -3.34
C ARG A 2 7.64 17.63 -3.89
N GLU A 3 7.96 17.29 -5.12
CA GLU A 3 7.44 16.08 -5.75
C GLU A 3 7.96 14.82 -5.09
N GLU A 4 9.23 14.81 -4.69
CA GLU A 4 9.83 13.69 -4.00
C GLU A 4 9.16 13.45 -2.64
N LYS A 5 8.93 14.51 -1.88
CA LYS A 5 8.24 14.41 -0.59
C LYS A 5 6.80 13.94 -0.75
N LYS A 6 6.13 14.40 -1.80
CA LYS A 6 4.77 13.96 -2.09
C LYS A 6 4.74 12.48 -2.45
N ALA A 7 5.70 12.03 -3.26
CA ALA A 7 5.79 10.62 -3.65
C ALA A 7 6.10 9.74 -2.44
N GLU A 8 6.99 10.17 -1.56
CA GLU A 8 7.30 9.45 -0.34
C GLU A 8 6.09 9.34 0.57
N LYS A 9 5.36 10.45 0.74
CA LYS A 9 4.15 10.47 1.55
C LYS A 9 3.07 9.59 0.94
N ARG A 10 2.92 9.64 -0.39
CA ARG A 10 1.98 8.80 -1.10
C ARG A 10 2.28 7.32 -0.86
N GLN A 11 3.54 6.92 -0.93
CA GLN A 11 3.95 5.54 -0.70
C GLN A 11 3.66 5.12 0.75
N GLU A 12 3.92 6.00 1.70
CA GLU A 12 3.59 5.78 3.10
C GLU A 12 2.09 5.59 3.28
N LEU A 13 1.29 6.42 2.61
CA LEU A 13 -0.16 6.33 2.66
C LEU A 13 -0.67 5.05 2.04
N VAL A 14 -0.03 4.56 0.97
CA VAL A 14 -0.38 3.28 0.36
C VAL A 14 -0.28 2.16 1.41
N GLY A 15 0.81 2.15 2.18
CA GLY A 15 0.98 1.17 3.26
C GLY A 15 -0.12 1.25 4.30
N VAL A 16 -0.46 2.47 4.74
CA VAL A 16 -1.52 2.71 5.72
C VAL A 16 -2.88 2.25 5.17
N CYS A 17 -3.17 2.60 3.92
CA CYS A 17 -4.42 2.22 3.27
C CYS A 17 -4.53 0.71 3.13
N LEU A 18 -3.44 0.06 2.74
CA LEU A 18 -3.41 -1.39 2.59
C LEU A 18 -3.71 -2.07 3.93
N ASP A 19 -3.09 -1.62 5.01
CA ASP A 19 -3.34 -2.15 6.34
C ASP A 19 -4.80 -1.97 6.75
N CYS A 20 -5.39 -0.82 6.42
CA CYS A 20 -6.79 -0.54 6.69
C CYS A 20 -7.70 -1.50 5.92
N PHE A 21 -7.40 -1.74 4.63
CA PHE A 21 -8.17 -2.68 3.82
C PHE A 21 -8.07 -4.11 4.33
N VAL A 22 -6.89 -4.50 4.80
CA VAL A 22 -6.68 -5.84 5.37
C VAL A 22 -7.49 -6.00 6.64
N GLU A 23 -7.48 -4.98 7.49
CA GLU A 23 -8.16 -5.03 8.78
C GLU A 23 -9.68 -4.95 8.64
N LYS A 24 -10.20 -4.02 7.85
CA LYS A 24 -11.64 -3.77 7.73
C LYS A 24 -12.29 -4.45 6.54
N GLY A 25 -11.54 -4.74 5.51
CA GLY A 25 -12.06 -5.25 4.26
C GLY A 25 -12.18 -4.16 3.20
N LEU A 26 -11.93 -4.56 1.95
CA LEU A 26 -11.85 -3.63 0.83
C LEU A 26 -13.18 -2.89 0.59
N THR A 27 -14.30 -3.59 0.73
CA THR A 27 -15.61 -3.01 0.47
C THR A 27 -16.15 -2.20 1.64
N VAL A 28 -15.69 -2.50 2.86
CA VAL A 28 -16.16 -1.85 4.08
C VAL A 28 -15.39 -0.57 4.38
N ALA A 29 -14.09 -0.57 4.08
CA ALA A 29 -13.24 0.60 4.35
C ALA A 29 -13.63 1.76 3.43
N THR A 30 -13.96 2.89 4.03
CA THR A 30 -14.31 4.11 3.30
C THR A 30 -13.10 5.04 3.23
N THR A 31 -13.17 6.04 2.34
CA THR A 31 -12.11 7.06 2.28
C THR A 31 -11.98 7.81 3.60
N LYS A 32 -13.07 7.96 4.33
CA LYS A 32 -13.07 8.54 5.66
C LYS A 32 -12.23 7.71 6.62
N ASP A 33 -12.38 6.39 6.58
CA ASP A 33 -11.57 5.46 7.38
C ASP A 33 -10.11 5.56 7.02
N LEU A 34 -9.79 5.66 5.72
CA LEU A 34 -8.42 5.79 5.24
C LEU A 34 -7.78 7.08 5.73
N CYS A 35 -8.52 8.19 5.65
CA CYS A 35 -8.03 9.47 6.15
C CYS A 35 -7.75 9.42 7.65
N LYS A 36 -8.65 8.79 8.40
CA LYS A 36 -8.50 8.64 9.84
C LYS A 36 -7.26 7.80 10.17
N ALA A 37 -7.09 6.70 9.48
CA ALA A 37 -5.93 5.81 9.68
C ALA A 37 -4.62 6.53 9.35
N ALA A 38 -4.64 7.36 8.33
CA ALA A 38 -3.47 8.12 7.89
C ALA A 38 -3.27 9.43 8.63
N LYS A 39 -4.15 9.76 9.56
CA LYS A 39 -4.13 11.01 10.33
C LYS A 39 -4.24 12.25 9.44
N LEU A 40 -5.04 12.12 8.38
CA LEU A 40 -5.32 13.21 7.46
C LEU A 40 -6.68 13.84 7.78
N GLN A 41 -6.86 15.06 7.34
CA GLN A 41 -8.16 15.71 7.41
C GLN A 41 -9.13 15.04 6.46
N ASN A 42 -10.42 15.22 6.70
CA ASN A 42 -11.46 14.67 5.83
C ASN A 42 -11.24 15.12 4.40
N GLY A 43 -11.13 14.15 3.50
CA GLY A 43 -10.83 14.43 2.09
C GLY A 43 -9.37 14.66 1.77
N GLY A 44 -8.48 14.69 2.77
CA GLY A 44 -7.04 14.92 2.56
C GLY A 44 -6.38 13.86 1.70
N ILE A 45 -6.92 12.65 1.69
CA ILE A 45 -6.37 11.57 0.88
C ILE A 45 -6.44 11.87 -0.62
N TYR A 46 -7.42 12.68 -1.03
CA TYR A 46 -7.58 13.04 -2.45
C TYR A 46 -6.52 14.01 -2.95
N TYR A 47 -5.72 14.57 -2.06
CA TYR A 47 -4.53 15.32 -2.47
C TYR A 47 -3.50 14.39 -3.11
N TYR A 48 -3.42 13.16 -2.66
CA TYR A 48 -2.44 12.19 -3.13
C TYR A 48 -3.01 11.23 -4.17
N PHE A 49 -4.30 10.98 -4.14
CA PHE A 49 -4.98 10.05 -5.04
C PHE A 49 -6.22 10.73 -5.61
N SER A 50 -6.39 10.64 -6.92
CA SER A 50 -7.51 11.30 -7.59
C SER A 50 -8.86 10.67 -7.26
N THR A 51 -8.88 9.33 -7.16
CA THR A 51 -10.11 8.58 -6.92
C THR A 51 -9.84 7.44 -5.93
N LYS A 52 -10.92 6.84 -5.42
CA LYS A 52 -10.80 5.65 -4.57
C LYS A 52 -10.22 4.48 -5.36
N GLU A 53 -10.58 4.37 -6.63
CA GLU A 53 -10.05 3.32 -7.50
C GLU A 53 -8.54 3.41 -7.62
N GLU A 54 -8.01 4.63 -7.69
CA GLU A 54 -6.56 4.84 -7.71
C GLU A 54 -5.90 4.35 -6.44
N ILE A 55 -6.55 4.60 -5.29
CA ILE A 55 -6.07 4.10 -3.99
C ILE A 55 -6.05 2.57 -3.99
N VAL A 56 -7.13 1.95 -4.46
CA VAL A 56 -7.25 0.50 -4.52
C VAL A 56 -6.15 -0.09 -5.40
N LEU A 57 -5.94 0.49 -6.57
CA LEU A 57 -4.90 0.04 -7.50
C LEU A 57 -3.51 0.15 -6.88
N ALA A 58 -3.22 1.26 -6.22
CA ALA A 58 -1.93 1.47 -5.57
C ALA A 58 -1.72 0.45 -4.46
N CYS A 59 -2.76 0.17 -3.68
CA CYS A 59 -2.71 -0.83 -2.62
C CYS A 59 -2.52 -2.24 -3.18
N ALA A 60 -3.18 -2.55 -4.31
CA ALA A 60 -3.02 -3.84 -4.97
C ALA A 60 -1.59 -4.03 -5.46
N GLU A 61 -1.01 -3.00 -6.06
CA GLU A 61 0.39 -3.04 -6.51
C GLU A 61 1.34 -3.26 -5.34
N GLU A 62 1.11 -2.59 -4.23
CA GLU A 62 1.93 -2.76 -3.04
C GLU A 62 1.79 -4.16 -2.47
N ALA A 63 0.57 -4.70 -2.43
CA ALA A 63 0.33 -6.06 -1.95
C ALA A 63 1.06 -7.09 -2.81
N ILE A 64 0.98 -6.94 -4.13
CA ILE A 64 1.67 -7.81 -5.07
C ILE A 64 3.18 -7.73 -4.86
N SER A 65 3.70 -6.50 -4.70
CA SER A 65 5.12 -6.28 -4.46
C SER A 65 5.60 -6.99 -3.18
N ARG A 66 4.82 -6.92 -2.11
CA ARG A 66 5.15 -7.59 -0.86
C ARG A 66 5.16 -9.12 -1.03
N ILE A 67 4.18 -9.64 -1.77
CA ILE A 67 4.09 -11.08 -2.05
C ILE A 67 5.28 -11.52 -2.92
N GLU A 68 5.61 -10.76 -3.94
CA GLU A 68 6.74 -11.05 -4.82
C GLU A 68 8.06 -11.09 -4.05
N LYS A 69 8.28 -10.13 -3.17
CA LYS A 69 9.48 -10.10 -2.34
C LYS A 69 9.59 -11.31 -1.43
N ALA A 70 8.47 -11.69 -0.81
CA ALA A 70 8.43 -12.85 0.07
C ALA A 70 8.66 -14.14 -0.72
N ALA A 71 7.97 -14.30 -1.85
CA ALA A 71 8.10 -15.48 -2.71
C ALA A 71 9.50 -15.57 -3.29
N PHE A 72 10.05 -14.44 -3.73
CA PHE A 72 11.39 -14.39 -4.30
C PHE A 72 12.43 -14.81 -3.27
N GLY A 73 12.27 -14.35 -2.03
CA GLY A 73 13.16 -14.73 -0.94
C GLY A 73 13.12 -16.23 -0.65
N ILE A 74 11.92 -16.81 -0.64
CA ILE A 74 11.73 -18.23 -0.40
C ILE A 74 12.37 -19.05 -1.53
N VAL A 75 12.10 -18.67 -2.77
CA VAL A 75 12.65 -19.35 -3.95
C VAL A 75 14.17 -19.27 -3.94
N PHE A 76 14.71 -18.13 -3.57
CA PHE A 76 16.15 -17.94 -3.51
C PHE A 76 16.80 -18.85 -2.47
N GLU A 77 16.17 -19.00 -1.33
CA GLU A 77 16.65 -19.89 -0.27
C GLU A 77 16.62 -21.35 -0.73
N ASP A 78 15.54 -21.77 -1.40
CA ASP A 78 15.41 -23.11 -1.94
C ASP A 78 16.49 -23.39 -2.96
N ILE A 79 16.80 -22.43 -3.83
CA ILE A 79 17.85 -22.56 -4.83
C ILE A 79 19.20 -22.70 -4.16
N SER A 80 19.46 -21.95 -3.10
CA SER A 80 20.69 -22.06 -2.33
C SER A 80 20.86 -23.46 -1.73
N ASP A 81 19.79 -24.01 -1.17
CA ASP A 81 19.80 -25.34 -0.59
C ASP A 81 20.08 -26.39 -1.66
N ILE A 82 19.48 -26.24 -2.84
CA ILE A 82 19.69 -27.18 -3.94
C ILE A 82 21.15 -27.16 -4.41
N LYS A 83 21.77 -25.98 -4.44
CA LYS A 83 23.14 -25.82 -4.87
C LYS A 83 24.15 -26.36 -3.86
N SER A 84 23.78 -26.31 -2.61
CA SER A 84 24.66 -26.79 -1.56
C SER A 84 24.61 -28.32 -1.43
#